data_1e9a76eab3a8d0d2e47775e5d5e2acb9
#
_entry.id   1e9a76eab3a8d0d2e47775e5d5e2acb9
#
_cell.length_a   1.000
_cell.length_b   1.000
_cell.length_c   1.000
_cell.angle_alpha   90.00
_cell.angle_beta   90.00
_cell.angle_gamma   90.00
#
_symmetry.space_group_name_H-M   'P 1'
#
loop_
_entity.id
_entity.type
_entity.pdbx_description
1 polymer ?
#
loop_
_entity_poly.entity_id
_entity_poly.type
_entity_poly.pdbx_seq_one_letter_code
_entity_poly.pdbx_strand_id
1 'polypeptide(L)'
;VSREAFRTGSTYDNVYFLFLDASGYSSIVRLNPRDRAAHAFDRLRDRVVARVTRLAEEHGCARAVLWSWRGDGGFLVIHDDNESIARDIALKAARYVLTVDLPELREELRPAELRGELHIRMAVHKGPIRYAVENDTGAIHSPDINFAAHLEEVTPRDCLAISEDVHRVAGDFAELFEPVGVFEGENIYLMRPCDGTSDGRTAWLRTAGLARRVPVQAYAQRPSQHEKARLIDAATSEIVDLGTALNTCAGYLVTTERPAIFRDAVLEFFRRGGIYRCVLLDPAGEAVQIYSRLRREDLSVKIKGSLAKFARFKERFGAAADRLHVYQTDEFPGMAALCVDLRSPQALVLYSPYLLGIRTTTPVVERADMPHYLAGSDSGPLFTTLTEVIGDAINDDVVHRVL
;
A
#
# COMPACT_ATOMS: atom_id res chain seq x y z
N VAL A 1 -1.85 37.91 -7.03
CA VAL A 1 -1.03 37.27 -8.07
C VAL A 1 -1.95 36.68 -9.12
N SER A 2 -1.68 36.95 -10.40
CA SER A 2 -2.58 36.67 -11.53
C SER A 2 -2.06 35.48 -12.34
N ARG A 3 -2.99 34.69 -12.95
CA ARG A 3 -2.66 33.67 -13.96
C ARG A 3 -1.90 34.25 -15.17
N GLU A 4 -2.01 35.52 -15.42
CA GLU A 4 -1.28 36.25 -16.47
C GLU A 4 0.26 36.17 -16.32
N ALA A 5 0.75 35.76 -15.15
CA ALA A 5 2.18 35.48 -14.94
C ALA A 5 2.69 34.23 -15.70
N PHE A 6 1.79 33.34 -16.13
CA PHE A 6 2.13 32.20 -16.99
C PHE A 6 1.91 32.58 -18.47
N ARG A 7 2.89 32.28 -19.33
CA ARG A 7 2.81 32.55 -20.76
C ARG A 7 2.19 31.37 -21.51
N THR A 8 1.20 31.68 -22.34
CA THR A 8 0.55 30.69 -23.20
C THR A 8 1.54 29.94 -24.08
N GLY A 9 1.39 28.61 -24.16
CA GLY A 9 2.25 27.74 -24.97
C GLY A 9 3.59 27.42 -24.34
N SER A 10 3.89 28.01 -23.18
CA SER A 10 5.14 27.74 -22.48
C SER A 10 5.07 26.49 -21.60
N THR A 11 6.21 25.84 -21.46
CA THR A 11 6.44 24.78 -20.49
C THR A 11 7.21 25.34 -19.30
N TYR A 12 6.83 24.92 -18.10
CA TYR A 12 7.49 25.30 -16.86
C TYR A 12 7.88 24.02 -16.12
N ASP A 13 9.12 23.89 -15.76
CA ASP A 13 9.64 22.79 -14.95
C ASP A 13 9.57 23.16 -13.46
N ASN A 14 9.61 22.16 -12.59
CA ASN A 14 9.65 22.34 -11.13
C ASN A 14 8.50 23.22 -10.59
N VAL A 15 7.31 23.02 -11.11
CA VAL A 15 6.10 23.67 -10.62
C VAL A 15 5.57 22.93 -9.42
N TYR A 16 5.29 23.64 -8.34
CA TYR A 16 4.75 23.05 -7.11
C TYR A 16 3.22 23.18 -7.12
N PHE A 17 2.56 22.05 -6.84
CA PHE A 17 1.11 21.96 -6.70
C PHE A 17 0.79 21.77 -5.23
N LEU A 18 0.09 22.75 -4.64
CA LEU A 18 -0.44 22.69 -3.30
C LEU A 18 -1.93 22.43 -3.38
N PHE A 19 -2.34 21.19 -3.06
CA PHE A 19 -3.74 20.82 -2.93
C PHE A 19 -4.17 20.90 -1.47
N LEU A 20 -5.41 21.32 -1.26
CA LEU A 20 -6.05 21.42 0.05
C LEU A 20 -7.54 21.09 -0.08
N ASP A 21 -8.06 20.30 0.84
CA ASP A 21 -9.47 19.97 0.96
C ASP A 21 -9.93 19.96 2.41
N ALA A 22 -11.15 20.47 2.67
CA ALA A 22 -11.74 20.42 4.00
C ALA A 22 -12.46 19.10 4.24
N SER A 23 -11.81 18.25 5.00
CA SER A 23 -12.34 16.93 5.37
C SER A 23 -13.60 17.06 6.24
N GLY A 24 -14.70 16.44 5.80
CA GLY A 24 -15.97 16.46 6.52
C GLY A 24 -16.93 17.57 6.08
N TYR A 25 -16.66 18.25 4.98
CA TYR A 25 -17.52 19.28 4.37
C TYR A 25 -19.00 18.91 4.37
N SER A 26 -19.36 17.78 3.80
CA SER A 26 -20.76 17.33 3.71
C SER A 26 -21.45 17.20 5.08
N SER A 27 -20.69 16.88 6.13
CA SER A 27 -21.21 16.81 7.50
C SER A 27 -21.45 18.22 8.06
N ILE A 28 -20.50 19.13 7.90
CA ILE A 28 -20.62 20.52 8.35
C ILE A 28 -21.81 21.18 7.65
N VAL A 29 -21.93 21.03 6.32
CA VAL A 29 -23.04 21.62 5.56
C VAL A 29 -24.40 21.05 5.99
N ARG A 30 -24.51 19.77 6.32
CA ARG A 30 -25.76 19.18 6.79
C ARG A 30 -26.16 19.60 8.22
N LEU A 31 -25.19 19.83 9.07
CA LEU A 31 -25.42 20.11 10.48
C LEU A 31 -25.61 21.62 10.79
N ASN A 32 -25.32 22.49 9.84
CA ASN A 32 -25.32 23.93 10.02
C ASN A 32 -26.22 24.65 8.99
N PRO A 33 -26.72 25.87 9.30
CA PRO A 33 -27.29 26.75 8.28
C PRO A 33 -26.30 27.00 7.13
N ARG A 34 -26.82 27.03 5.91
CA ARG A 34 -25.99 27.14 4.67
C ARG A 34 -25.04 28.33 4.72
N ASP A 35 -25.52 29.49 5.15
CA ASP A 35 -24.71 30.70 5.20
C ASP A 35 -23.55 30.59 6.19
N ARG A 36 -23.77 29.91 7.33
CA ARG A 36 -22.75 29.69 8.35
C ARG A 36 -21.67 28.71 7.86
N ALA A 37 -22.08 27.64 7.20
CA ALA A 37 -21.16 26.70 6.59
C ALA A 37 -20.34 27.37 5.47
N ALA A 38 -21.01 28.08 4.56
CA ALA A 38 -20.35 28.82 3.48
C ALA A 38 -19.32 29.82 4.01
N HIS A 39 -19.68 30.58 5.05
CA HIS A 39 -18.75 31.53 5.68
C HIS A 39 -17.48 30.84 6.22
N ALA A 40 -17.58 29.68 6.83
CA ALA A 40 -16.42 28.95 7.34
C ALA A 40 -15.44 28.56 6.22
N PHE A 41 -15.96 28.10 5.07
CA PHE A 41 -15.14 27.71 3.92
C PHE A 41 -14.58 28.91 3.16
N ASP A 42 -15.33 30.00 3.05
CA ASP A 42 -14.82 31.26 2.50
C ASP A 42 -13.65 31.80 3.34
N ARG A 43 -13.77 31.77 4.67
CA ARG A 43 -12.68 32.18 5.58
C ARG A 43 -11.45 31.28 5.43
N LEU A 44 -11.64 29.95 5.27
CA LEU A 44 -10.53 29.03 5.01
C LEU A 44 -9.80 29.40 3.70
N ARG A 45 -10.55 29.56 2.62
CA ARG A 45 -10.01 29.99 1.32
C ARG A 45 -9.21 31.28 1.44
N ASP A 46 -9.81 32.30 2.06
CA ASP A 46 -9.21 33.62 2.18
C ASP A 46 -7.90 33.60 2.96
N ARG A 47 -7.83 32.81 4.06
CA ARG A 47 -6.59 32.60 4.82
C ARG A 47 -5.52 31.89 4.01
N VAL A 48 -5.86 30.83 3.31
CA VAL A 48 -4.91 30.08 2.45
C VAL A 48 -4.34 30.98 1.36
N VAL A 49 -5.21 31.70 0.66
CA VAL A 49 -4.80 32.64 -0.41
C VAL A 49 -3.93 33.76 0.13
N ALA A 50 -4.35 34.38 1.24
CA ALA A 50 -3.57 35.45 1.86
C ALA A 50 -2.18 34.97 2.33
N ARG A 51 -2.09 33.73 2.87
CA ARG A 51 -0.81 33.13 3.27
C ARG A 51 0.15 32.98 2.10
N VAL A 52 -0.33 32.37 1.01
CA VAL A 52 0.48 32.16 -0.20
C VAL A 52 0.87 33.48 -0.85
N THR A 53 -0.09 34.43 -0.97
CA THR A 53 0.18 35.75 -1.56
C THR A 53 1.25 36.50 -0.78
N ARG A 54 1.15 36.53 0.55
CA ARG A 54 2.15 37.21 1.41
C ARG A 54 3.54 36.60 1.24
N LEU A 55 3.65 35.29 1.26
CA LEU A 55 4.95 34.62 1.07
C LEU A 55 5.51 34.88 -0.33
N ALA A 56 4.66 34.90 -1.35
CA ALA A 56 5.06 35.22 -2.71
C ALA A 56 5.60 36.66 -2.82
N GLU A 57 4.93 37.63 -2.19
CA GLU A 57 5.37 39.02 -2.14
C GLU A 57 6.71 39.18 -1.37
N GLU A 58 6.85 38.53 -0.22
CA GLU A 58 8.08 38.54 0.59
C GLU A 58 9.29 38.00 -0.18
N HIS A 59 9.07 37.03 -1.07
CA HIS A 59 10.13 36.40 -1.88
C HIS A 59 10.22 36.95 -3.32
N GLY A 60 9.36 37.90 -3.72
CA GLY A 60 9.31 38.46 -5.06
C GLY A 60 8.86 37.47 -6.14
N CYS A 61 8.15 36.40 -5.76
CA CYS A 61 7.65 35.39 -6.68
C CYS A 61 6.36 35.87 -7.38
N ALA A 62 6.40 35.98 -8.70
CA ALA A 62 5.26 36.44 -9.49
C ALA A 62 4.24 35.32 -9.80
N ARG A 63 4.64 34.05 -9.70
CA ARG A 63 3.87 32.90 -10.17
C ARG A 63 3.41 32.01 -9.00
N ALA A 64 2.72 32.57 -8.01
CA ALA A 64 2.08 31.85 -6.92
C ALA A 64 0.57 32.12 -6.98
N VAL A 65 -0.21 31.23 -7.60
CA VAL A 65 -1.58 31.52 -8.06
C VAL A 65 -2.57 30.53 -7.52
N LEU A 66 -3.69 31.01 -6.98
CA LEU A 66 -4.88 30.17 -6.77
C LEU A 66 -5.42 29.76 -8.14
N TRP A 67 -5.25 28.46 -8.48
CA TRP A 67 -5.68 27.97 -9.78
C TRP A 67 -7.16 27.64 -9.81
N SER A 68 -7.65 26.97 -8.79
CA SER A 68 -9.07 26.64 -8.66
C SER A 68 -9.44 26.53 -7.18
N TRP A 69 -10.66 26.94 -6.85
CA TRP A 69 -11.29 26.66 -5.58
C TRP A 69 -12.74 26.24 -5.84
N ARG A 70 -13.15 25.09 -5.30
CA ARG A 70 -14.51 24.57 -5.50
C ARG A 70 -15.05 24.05 -4.17
N GLY A 71 -16.02 24.77 -3.62
CA GLY A 71 -16.66 24.39 -2.36
C GLY A 71 -15.66 24.36 -1.19
N ASP A 72 -15.25 23.18 -0.84
CA ASP A 72 -14.43 22.85 0.34
C ASP A 72 -12.93 22.79 0.08
N GLY A 73 -12.51 22.78 -1.18
CA GLY A 73 -11.10 22.61 -1.51
C GLY A 73 -10.65 23.37 -2.73
N GLY A 74 -9.35 23.43 -2.90
CA GLY A 74 -8.73 24.06 -4.03
C GLY A 74 -7.27 23.70 -4.20
N PHE A 75 -6.69 24.16 -5.31
CA PHE A 75 -5.28 24.01 -5.51
C PHE A 75 -4.62 25.28 -6.02
N LEU A 76 -3.37 25.44 -5.60
CA LEU A 76 -2.51 26.53 -5.95
C LEU A 76 -1.33 26.01 -6.76
N VAL A 77 -0.88 26.82 -7.68
CA VAL A 77 0.26 26.56 -8.56
C VAL A 77 1.34 27.59 -8.26
N ILE A 78 2.53 27.13 -7.91
CA ILE A 78 3.65 27.96 -7.48
C ILE A 78 4.87 27.62 -8.33
N HIS A 79 5.43 28.62 -8.99
CA HIS A 79 6.63 28.49 -9.80
C HIS A 79 7.49 29.73 -9.68
N ASP A 80 8.79 29.53 -9.64
CA ASP A 80 9.80 30.57 -9.77
C ASP A 80 10.97 30.03 -10.59
N ASP A 81 11.68 30.90 -11.28
CA ASP A 81 12.85 30.52 -12.07
C ASP A 81 13.99 30.02 -11.12
N ASN A 82 13.96 30.43 -9.86
CA ASN A 82 14.71 29.84 -8.78
C ASN A 82 13.83 28.84 -8.02
N GLU A 83 14.02 27.54 -8.27
CA GLU A 83 13.22 26.47 -7.65
C GLU A 83 13.15 26.56 -6.12
N SER A 84 14.21 27.03 -5.45
CA SER A 84 14.23 27.11 -3.98
C SER A 84 13.19 28.11 -3.45
N ILE A 85 12.88 29.16 -4.21
CA ILE A 85 11.84 30.14 -3.84
C ILE A 85 10.45 29.50 -3.95
N ALA A 86 10.15 28.83 -5.07
CA ALA A 86 8.87 28.15 -5.26
C ALA A 86 8.64 27.06 -4.20
N ARG A 87 9.68 26.24 -3.95
CA ARG A 87 9.69 25.22 -2.89
C ARG A 87 9.37 25.83 -1.53
N ASP A 88 10.11 26.86 -1.15
CA ASP A 88 9.99 27.50 0.16
C ASP A 88 8.58 28.10 0.35
N ILE A 89 8.04 28.72 -0.67
CA ILE A 89 6.67 29.26 -0.61
C ILE A 89 5.68 28.11 -0.42
N ALA A 90 5.77 27.05 -1.22
CA ALA A 90 4.84 25.92 -1.15
C ALA A 90 4.87 25.24 0.25
N LEU A 91 6.06 24.90 0.74
CA LEU A 91 6.20 24.19 2.02
C LEU A 91 5.92 25.08 3.22
N LYS A 92 6.37 26.34 3.22
CA LYS A 92 6.05 27.32 4.28
C LYS A 92 4.55 27.60 4.33
N ALA A 93 3.91 27.85 3.17
CA ALA A 93 2.48 28.10 3.13
C ALA A 93 1.69 26.91 3.68
N ALA A 94 1.95 25.71 3.19
CA ALA A 94 1.29 24.50 3.65
C ALA A 94 1.44 24.31 5.17
N ARG A 95 2.66 24.44 5.68
CA ARG A 95 2.95 24.35 7.12
C ARG A 95 2.20 25.41 7.92
N TYR A 96 2.25 26.66 7.51
CA TYR A 96 1.58 27.75 8.26
C TYR A 96 0.07 27.59 8.23
N VAL A 97 -0.51 27.20 7.10
CA VAL A 97 -1.96 26.92 7.02
C VAL A 97 -2.35 25.85 8.03
N LEU A 98 -1.55 24.80 8.16
CA LEU A 98 -1.84 23.68 9.05
C LEU A 98 -1.61 24.00 10.53
N THR A 99 -0.51 24.72 10.84
CA THR A 99 -0.06 24.90 12.23
C THR A 99 -0.46 26.25 12.85
N VAL A 100 -0.87 27.21 12.05
CA VAL A 100 -1.24 28.58 12.51
C VAL A 100 -2.64 28.94 12.05
N ASP A 101 -2.88 28.97 10.74
CA ASP A 101 -4.12 29.53 10.18
C ASP A 101 -5.34 28.67 10.52
N LEU A 102 -5.22 27.33 10.48
CA LEU A 102 -6.31 26.41 10.82
C LEU A 102 -6.69 26.48 12.33
N PRO A 103 -5.75 26.40 13.28
CA PRO A 103 -6.05 26.60 14.69
C PRO A 103 -6.72 27.96 14.97
N GLU A 104 -6.18 29.03 14.42
CA GLU A 104 -6.78 30.38 14.57
C GLU A 104 -8.18 30.45 13.97
N LEU A 105 -8.40 29.83 12.81
CA LEU A 105 -9.73 29.80 12.18
C LEU A 105 -10.74 29.01 13.03
N ARG A 106 -10.32 27.90 13.63
CA ARG A 106 -11.17 27.13 14.55
C ARG A 106 -11.60 27.98 15.76
N GLU A 107 -10.68 28.77 16.32
CA GLU A 107 -10.99 29.71 17.43
C GLU A 107 -11.93 30.81 16.95
N GLU A 108 -11.72 31.39 15.77
CA GLU A 108 -12.59 32.42 15.16
C GLU A 108 -14.01 31.88 14.92
N LEU A 109 -14.16 30.64 14.53
CA LEU A 109 -15.45 30.00 14.24
C LEU A 109 -16.17 29.46 15.48
N ARG A 110 -15.50 29.35 16.63
CA ARG A 110 -16.09 28.85 17.90
C ARG A 110 -17.31 29.65 18.36
N PRO A 111 -17.32 31.00 18.35
CA PRO A 111 -18.48 31.80 18.72
C PRO A 111 -19.69 31.63 17.81
N ALA A 112 -19.45 31.19 16.55
CA ALA A 112 -20.50 30.94 15.58
C ALA A 112 -21.26 29.62 15.84
N GLU A 113 -20.92 28.87 16.90
CA GLU A 113 -21.52 27.56 17.23
C GLU A 113 -21.60 26.62 16.03
N LEU A 114 -20.52 26.56 15.24
CA LEU A 114 -20.42 25.65 14.12
C LEU A 114 -20.48 24.21 14.64
N ARG A 115 -21.46 23.43 14.19
CA ARG A 115 -21.55 22.01 14.52
C ARG A 115 -20.58 21.22 13.64
N GLY A 116 -19.69 20.48 14.27
CA GLY A 116 -18.58 19.78 13.62
C GLY A 116 -17.30 20.60 13.63
N GLU A 117 -16.18 19.92 13.59
CA GLU A 117 -14.86 20.53 13.57
C GLU A 117 -14.33 20.60 12.12
N LEU A 118 -13.74 21.76 11.80
CA LEU A 118 -13.11 21.95 10.50
C LEU A 118 -11.75 21.26 10.50
N HIS A 119 -11.61 20.24 9.67
CA HIS A 119 -10.36 19.54 9.39
C HIS A 119 -9.94 19.78 7.96
N ILE A 120 -8.65 19.76 7.69
CA ILE A 120 -8.11 19.88 6.33
C ILE A 120 -7.19 18.71 6.00
N ARG A 121 -7.03 18.44 4.72
CA ARG A 121 -6.01 17.55 4.16
C ARG A 121 -5.22 18.36 3.17
N MET A 122 -3.92 18.14 3.11
CA MET A 122 -3.06 18.88 2.21
C MET A 122 -2.04 17.96 1.55
N ALA A 123 -1.73 18.23 0.28
CA ALA A 123 -0.65 17.57 -0.43
C ALA A 123 0.18 18.58 -1.20
N VAL A 124 1.50 18.37 -1.23
CA VAL A 124 2.42 19.10 -2.10
C VAL A 124 3.16 18.09 -2.98
N HIS A 125 3.06 18.30 -4.27
CA HIS A 125 3.82 17.59 -5.29
C HIS A 125 4.46 18.59 -6.24
N LYS A 126 5.46 18.17 -7.02
CA LYS A 126 6.07 19.01 -8.06
C LYS A 126 6.19 18.23 -9.36
N GLY A 127 6.08 18.95 -10.45
CA GLY A 127 6.28 18.41 -11.78
C GLY A 127 6.25 19.49 -12.86
N PRO A 128 6.52 19.14 -14.11
CA PRO A 128 6.40 20.06 -15.22
C PRO A 128 4.94 20.34 -15.57
N ILE A 129 4.67 21.55 -16.06
CA ILE A 129 3.40 21.89 -16.67
C ILE A 129 3.59 22.44 -18.08
N ARG A 130 2.59 22.20 -18.92
CA ARG A 130 2.39 22.97 -20.14
C ARG A 130 1.17 23.86 -19.96
N TYR A 131 1.36 25.17 -20.08
CA TYR A 131 0.28 26.11 -19.99
C TYR A 131 -0.32 26.39 -21.38
N ALA A 132 -1.57 26.04 -21.55
CA ALA A 132 -2.32 26.34 -22.79
C ALA A 132 -3.55 27.21 -22.48
N VAL A 133 -3.85 28.13 -23.33
CA VAL A 133 -5.10 28.90 -23.28
C VAL A 133 -5.99 28.40 -24.40
N GLU A 134 -7.08 27.75 -24.05
CA GLU A 134 -8.19 27.48 -24.96
C GLU A 134 -9.40 28.26 -24.48
N ASN A 135 -9.89 29.17 -25.31
CA ASN A 135 -11.16 29.88 -25.11
C ASN A 135 -11.32 30.58 -23.73
N ASP A 136 -10.41 31.47 -23.36
CA ASP A 136 -10.42 32.26 -22.11
C ASP A 136 -10.29 31.47 -20.81
N THR A 137 -10.23 30.17 -20.84
CA THR A 137 -9.98 29.33 -19.69
C THR A 137 -8.57 28.75 -19.77
N GLY A 138 -7.63 29.28 -18.98
CA GLY A 138 -6.29 28.75 -18.92
C GLY A 138 -6.32 27.26 -18.45
N ALA A 139 -5.73 26.38 -19.25
CA ALA A 139 -5.60 24.96 -18.93
C ALA A 139 -4.13 24.63 -18.62
N ILE A 140 -3.93 23.83 -17.59
CA ILE A 140 -2.66 23.21 -17.27
C ILE A 140 -2.76 21.72 -17.60
N HIS A 141 -1.78 21.24 -18.36
CA HIS A 141 -1.68 19.82 -18.69
C HIS A 141 -0.45 19.23 -17.98
N SER A 142 -0.68 18.35 -17.03
CA SER A 142 0.36 17.58 -16.36
C SER A 142 -0.25 16.37 -15.67
N PRO A 143 0.34 15.17 -15.77
CA PRO A 143 -0.05 14.01 -14.95
C PRO A 143 0.19 14.26 -13.47
N ASP A 144 1.16 15.10 -13.11
CA ASP A 144 1.55 15.40 -11.74
C ASP A 144 0.46 16.15 -10.97
N ILE A 145 -0.40 16.90 -11.66
CA ILE A 145 -1.59 17.51 -11.04
C ILE A 145 -2.56 16.44 -10.56
N ASN A 146 -2.78 15.37 -11.35
CA ASN A 146 -3.66 14.29 -10.97
C ASN A 146 -3.07 13.51 -9.79
N PHE A 147 -1.76 13.25 -9.84
CA PHE A 147 -1.06 12.60 -8.70
C PHE A 147 -1.21 13.44 -7.42
N ALA A 148 -0.99 14.75 -7.48
CA ALA A 148 -1.13 15.64 -6.32
C ALA A 148 -2.56 15.65 -5.74
N ALA A 149 -3.58 15.62 -6.61
CA ALA A 149 -4.98 15.53 -6.20
C ALA A 149 -5.30 14.19 -5.54
N HIS A 150 -4.86 13.07 -6.11
CA HIS A 150 -5.03 11.75 -5.53
C HIS A 150 -4.28 11.61 -4.19
N LEU A 151 -3.08 12.20 -4.10
CA LEU A 151 -2.30 12.20 -2.85
C LEU A 151 -3.04 12.96 -1.74
N GLU A 152 -3.63 14.12 -2.06
CA GLU A 152 -4.45 14.87 -1.10
C GLU A 152 -5.63 14.02 -0.61
N GLU A 153 -6.35 13.36 -1.50
CA GLU A 153 -7.53 12.55 -1.17
C GLU A 153 -7.22 11.43 -0.14
N VAL A 154 -6.01 10.85 -0.18
CA VAL A 154 -5.59 9.80 0.75
C VAL A 154 -4.80 10.32 1.96
N THR A 155 -4.55 11.62 2.02
CA THR A 155 -3.85 12.24 3.15
C THR A 155 -4.73 12.24 4.40
N PRO A 156 -4.21 11.86 5.58
CA PRO A 156 -4.94 11.93 6.84
C PRO A 156 -5.38 13.37 7.19
N ARG A 157 -6.43 13.47 8.00
CA ARG A 157 -6.92 14.76 8.50
C ARG A 157 -5.84 15.51 9.27
N ASP A 158 -5.81 16.83 9.08
CA ASP A 158 -4.85 17.73 9.71
C ASP A 158 -3.39 17.33 9.44
N CYS A 159 -3.14 16.77 8.28
CA CYS A 159 -1.81 16.37 7.84
C CYS A 159 -1.45 17.02 6.50
N LEU A 160 -0.16 17.12 6.26
CA LEU A 160 0.45 17.49 4.98
C LEU A 160 1.27 16.34 4.45
N ALA A 161 0.91 15.82 3.27
CA ALA A 161 1.70 14.84 2.56
C ALA A 161 2.55 15.50 1.48
N ILE A 162 3.77 15.00 1.27
CA ILE A 162 4.64 15.37 0.16
C ILE A 162 5.15 14.14 -0.55
N SER A 163 5.34 14.24 -1.86
CA SER A 163 5.95 13.20 -2.67
C SER A 163 7.47 13.12 -2.46
N GLU A 164 8.07 12.01 -2.92
CA GLU A 164 9.53 11.82 -2.88
C GLU A 164 10.28 12.93 -3.60
N ASP A 165 9.76 13.39 -4.75
CA ASP A 165 10.39 14.46 -5.53
C ASP A 165 10.43 15.79 -4.79
N VAL A 166 9.41 16.10 -4.00
CA VAL A 166 9.40 17.27 -3.11
C VAL A 166 10.32 17.06 -1.93
N HIS A 167 10.27 15.89 -1.27
CA HIS A 167 11.10 15.58 -0.11
C HIS A 167 12.59 15.65 -0.44
N ARG A 168 13.00 15.16 -1.60
CA ARG A 168 14.41 15.15 -2.04
C ARG A 168 15.00 16.56 -2.12
N VAL A 169 14.20 17.56 -2.43
CA VAL A 169 14.64 18.96 -2.52
C VAL A 169 14.18 19.83 -1.36
N ALA A 170 13.53 19.26 -0.35
CA ALA A 170 12.91 19.99 0.75
C ALA A 170 13.90 20.79 1.64
N GLY A 171 15.21 20.50 1.55
CA GLY A 171 16.22 21.18 2.39
C GLY A 171 15.92 20.99 3.88
N ASP A 172 15.99 22.08 4.66
CA ASP A 172 15.73 22.04 6.12
C ASP A 172 14.32 21.60 6.49
N PHE A 173 13.36 21.65 5.54
CA PHE A 173 12.01 21.14 5.79
C PHE A 173 11.94 19.61 5.83
N ALA A 174 12.92 18.89 5.27
CA ALA A 174 12.90 17.43 5.21
C ALA A 174 12.74 16.80 6.59
N GLU A 175 13.35 17.38 7.62
CA GLU A 175 13.28 16.89 9.01
C GLU A 175 11.86 16.95 9.63
N LEU A 176 10.96 17.72 9.03
CA LEU A 176 9.57 17.82 9.49
C LEU A 176 8.68 16.69 9.00
N PHE A 177 9.19 15.88 8.06
CA PHE A 177 8.45 14.85 7.38
C PHE A 177 8.97 13.46 7.70
N GLU A 178 8.08 12.56 8.05
CA GLU A 178 8.39 11.14 8.27
C GLU A 178 7.97 10.29 7.07
N PRO A 179 8.74 9.27 6.67
CA PRO A 179 8.35 8.36 5.59
C PRO A 179 7.19 7.47 6.08
N VAL A 180 6.10 7.42 5.32
CA VAL A 180 4.89 6.69 5.73
C VAL A 180 4.55 5.50 4.84
N GLY A 181 5.03 5.46 3.61
CA GLY A 181 4.76 4.36 2.68
C GLY A 181 4.87 4.77 1.24
N VAL A 182 4.30 3.94 0.36
CA VAL A 182 4.29 4.15 -1.09
C VAL A 182 2.86 4.42 -1.56
N PHE A 183 2.68 5.37 -2.46
CA PHE A 183 1.43 5.67 -3.13
C PHE A 183 1.68 5.89 -4.62
N GLU A 184 0.94 5.19 -5.48
CA GLU A 184 1.08 5.21 -6.95
C GLU A 184 2.54 5.05 -7.45
N GLY A 185 3.36 4.30 -6.68
CA GLY A 185 4.75 4.00 -7.04
C GLY A 185 5.79 4.96 -6.47
N GLU A 186 5.40 6.03 -5.79
CA GLU A 186 6.27 6.99 -5.15
C GLU A 186 6.30 6.86 -3.62
N ASN A 187 7.45 7.09 -3.00
CA ASN A 187 7.55 7.21 -1.55
C ASN A 187 6.88 8.51 -1.07
N ILE A 188 6.08 8.39 -0.01
CA ILE A 188 5.33 9.50 0.56
C ILE A 188 5.84 9.81 1.96
N TYR A 189 5.90 11.08 2.24
CA TYR A 189 6.34 11.65 3.51
C TYR A 189 5.24 12.52 4.10
N LEU A 190 5.04 12.44 5.42
CA LEU A 190 3.92 13.08 6.11
C LEU A 190 4.43 14.00 7.21
N MET A 191 3.91 15.22 7.25
CA MET A 191 4.03 16.13 8.38
C MET A 191 2.70 16.16 9.15
N ARG A 192 2.78 16.01 10.47
CA ARG A 192 1.66 16.18 11.38
C ARG A 192 1.90 17.33 12.35
N PRO A 193 0.87 18.09 12.73
CA PRO A 193 0.95 18.92 13.94
C PRO A 193 1.13 18.01 15.16
N CYS A 194 1.94 18.42 16.11
CA CYS A 194 2.54 17.60 17.17
C CYS A 194 1.61 16.96 18.22
N ASP A 195 0.31 16.90 18.04
CA ASP A 195 -0.64 16.45 19.09
C ASP A 195 -1.26 15.08 18.88
N GLY A 196 -0.77 14.30 17.90
CA GLY A 196 -1.34 13.00 17.56
C GLY A 196 -0.76 11.86 18.39
N THR A 197 -1.61 11.12 19.08
CA THR A 197 -1.28 9.88 19.81
C THR A 197 -0.92 8.69 18.90
N SER A 198 -1.11 8.79 17.58
CA SER A 198 -0.70 7.79 16.60
C SER A 198 0.45 8.31 15.77
N ASP A 199 1.40 7.43 15.41
CA ASP A 199 2.46 7.77 14.46
C ASP A 199 1.88 8.06 13.06
N GLY A 200 2.62 8.82 12.22
CA GLY A 200 2.15 9.20 10.89
C GLY A 200 1.92 8.01 9.98
N ARG A 201 2.70 6.96 10.13
CA ARG A 201 2.52 5.72 9.39
C ARG A 201 1.18 5.07 9.70
N THR A 202 0.79 5.00 10.98
CA THR A 202 -0.53 4.47 11.38
C THR A 202 -1.66 5.35 10.84
N ALA A 203 -1.53 6.68 10.90
CA ALA A 203 -2.51 7.60 10.33
C ALA A 203 -2.63 7.44 8.81
N TRP A 204 -1.49 7.34 8.11
CA TRP A 204 -1.42 7.09 6.67
C TRP A 204 -2.08 5.77 6.28
N LEU A 205 -1.74 4.67 6.97
CA LEU A 205 -2.31 3.35 6.70
C LEU A 205 -3.84 3.33 6.89
N ARG A 206 -4.37 4.07 7.86
CA ARG A 206 -5.82 4.22 8.03
C ARG A 206 -6.49 4.93 6.87
N THR A 207 -5.87 5.93 6.29
CA THR A 207 -6.47 6.76 5.25
C THR A 207 -6.18 6.22 3.85
N ALA A 208 -4.92 5.95 3.54
CA ALA A 208 -4.48 5.48 2.23
C ALA A 208 -4.64 3.96 2.07
N GLY A 209 -4.42 3.20 3.14
CA GLY A 209 -4.49 1.74 3.13
C GLY A 209 -5.89 1.17 3.34
N LEU A 210 -6.70 1.78 4.21
CA LEU A 210 -8.03 1.26 4.57
C LEU A 210 -9.16 1.87 3.75
N ALA A 211 -9.02 3.09 3.26
CA ALA A 211 -10.08 3.74 2.50
C ALA A 211 -10.23 3.16 1.10
N ARG A 212 -9.21 2.50 0.55
CA ARG A 212 -9.24 2.10 -0.86
C ARG A 212 -9.01 0.65 -1.19
N ARG A 213 -8.39 -0.14 -0.37
CA ARG A 213 -8.25 -1.61 -0.53
C ARG A 213 -7.42 -2.11 0.66
N VAL A 214 -7.88 -3.15 1.33
CA VAL A 214 -6.95 -4.10 1.94
C VAL A 214 -5.98 -4.46 0.82
N PRO A 215 -4.69 -4.13 0.88
CA PRO A 215 -3.79 -4.37 -0.24
C PRO A 215 -3.52 -5.86 -0.35
N VAL A 216 -4.49 -6.54 -0.96
CA VAL A 216 -4.41 -7.94 -1.35
C VAL A 216 -4.26 -7.96 -2.84
N GLN A 217 -3.08 -8.30 -3.32
CA GLN A 217 -2.89 -8.51 -4.74
C GLN A 217 -3.62 -9.78 -5.17
N ALA A 218 -4.67 -9.63 -5.97
CA ALA A 218 -5.35 -10.77 -6.58
C ALA A 218 -4.62 -11.20 -7.85
N TYR A 219 -4.38 -12.49 -7.99
CA TYR A 219 -3.85 -13.08 -9.21
C TYR A 219 -4.98 -13.61 -10.07
N ALA A 220 -5.02 -13.20 -11.33
CA ALA A 220 -5.99 -13.70 -12.31
C ALA A 220 -5.82 -15.19 -12.63
N GLN A 221 -4.62 -15.72 -12.42
CA GLN A 221 -4.24 -17.11 -12.61
C GLN A 221 -3.35 -17.57 -11.47
N ARG A 222 -3.12 -18.87 -11.38
CA ARG A 222 -2.17 -19.41 -10.40
C ARG A 222 -0.79 -18.80 -10.61
N PRO A 223 -0.14 -18.27 -9.54
CA PRO A 223 1.19 -17.69 -9.63
C PRO A 223 2.20 -18.65 -10.27
N SER A 224 2.93 -18.14 -11.23
CA SER A 224 3.96 -18.86 -12.00
C SER A 224 5.15 -19.26 -11.10
N GLN A 225 6.04 -20.11 -11.63
CA GLN A 225 7.31 -20.42 -10.97
C GLN A 225 8.16 -19.18 -10.74
N HIS A 226 8.15 -18.19 -11.66
CA HIS A 226 8.90 -16.95 -11.55
C HIS A 226 8.38 -16.08 -10.41
N GLU A 227 7.06 -15.93 -10.31
CA GLU A 227 6.44 -15.14 -9.23
C GLU A 227 6.73 -15.75 -7.85
N LYS A 228 6.64 -17.07 -7.74
CA LYS A 228 7.00 -17.77 -6.50
C LYS A 228 8.50 -17.68 -6.18
N ALA A 229 9.37 -17.77 -7.19
CA ALA A 229 10.81 -17.60 -7.01
C ALA A 229 11.14 -16.20 -6.50
N ARG A 230 10.48 -15.14 -6.99
CA ARG A 230 10.66 -13.77 -6.47
C ARG A 230 10.30 -13.65 -5.00
N LEU A 231 9.24 -14.34 -4.54
CA LEU A 231 8.90 -14.39 -3.12
C LEU A 231 9.99 -15.07 -2.29
N ILE A 232 10.58 -16.16 -2.82
CA ILE A 232 11.69 -16.86 -2.17
C ILE A 232 12.95 -15.99 -2.14
N ASP A 233 13.24 -15.26 -3.21
CA ASP A 233 14.37 -14.33 -3.28
C ASP A 233 14.25 -13.19 -2.27
N ALA A 234 13.02 -12.73 -2.00
CA ALA A 234 12.74 -11.71 -1.00
C ALA A 234 12.82 -12.22 0.45
N ALA A 235 12.78 -13.54 0.67
CA ALA A 235 12.84 -14.13 2.00
C ALA A 235 14.23 -13.96 2.63
N THR A 236 14.25 -13.65 3.93
CA THR A 236 15.48 -13.44 4.69
C THR A 236 15.80 -14.58 5.66
N SER A 237 14.80 -15.25 6.24
CA SER A 237 14.98 -16.22 7.30
C SER A 237 14.19 -17.51 7.12
N GLU A 238 12.91 -17.43 6.80
CA GLU A 238 12.02 -18.58 6.78
C GLU A 238 11.00 -18.50 5.64
N ILE A 239 10.74 -19.66 5.04
CA ILE A 239 9.60 -19.88 4.16
C ILE A 239 8.77 -21.02 4.73
N VAL A 240 7.45 -20.84 4.78
CA VAL A 240 6.48 -21.89 5.09
C VAL A 240 5.58 -22.11 3.88
N ASP A 241 5.56 -23.32 3.36
CA ASP A 241 4.67 -23.75 2.28
C ASP A 241 3.68 -24.77 2.86
N LEU A 242 2.43 -24.35 3.00
CA LEU A 242 1.35 -25.09 3.63
C LEU A 242 0.31 -25.50 2.59
N GLY A 243 -0.12 -26.74 2.64
CA GLY A 243 -1.19 -27.21 1.75
C GLY A 243 -1.49 -28.69 1.90
N THR A 244 -2.55 -29.15 1.23
CA THR A 244 -3.03 -30.54 1.37
C THR A 244 -1.98 -31.58 0.93
N ALA A 245 -1.30 -31.35 -0.18
CA ALA A 245 -0.36 -32.35 -0.73
C ALA A 245 0.94 -31.73 -1.29
N LEU A 246 1.05 -30.44 -1.45
CA LEU A 246 2.21 -29.70 -1.98
C LEU A 246 2.81 -30.28 -3.28
N ASN A 247 2.01 -30.98 -4.08
CA ASN A 247 2.49 -31.70 -5.26
C ASN A 247 3.20 -30.79 -6.28
N THR A 248 2.77 -29.55 -6.41
CA THR A 248 3.38 -28.58 -7.33
C THR A 248 4.73 -28.10 -6.81
N CYS A 249 4.83 -27.74 -5.52
CA CYS A 249 6.09 -27.36 -4.92
C CYS A 249 7.11 -28.51 -5.05
N ALA A 250 6.74 -29.72 -4.62
CA ALA A 250 7.58 -30.90 -4.75
C ALA A 250 8.00 -31.18 -6.21
N GLY A 251 7.09 -30.96 -7.15
CA GLY A 251 7.39 -31.08 -8.60
C GLY A 251 8.44 -30.06 -9.08
N TYR A 252 8.32 -28.81 -8.68
CA TYR A 252 9.29 -27.77 -9.04
C TYR A 252 10.70 -28.06 -8.49
N LEU A 253 10.81 -28.61 -7.28
CA LEU A 253 12.10 -28.94 -6.68
C LEU A 253 12.85 -30.08 -7.42
N VAL A 254 12.13 -31.06 -7.93
CA VAL A 254 12.76 -32.23 -8.64
C VAL A 254 12.76 -32.10 -10.14
N THR A 255 12.28 -30.98 -10.71
CA THR A 255 12.18 -30.81 -12.17
C THR A 255 13.51 -31.04 -12.87
N THR A 256 13.43 -31.63 -14.05
CA THR A 256 14.56 -31.78 -14.98
C THR A 256 14.58 -30.69 -16.04
N GLU A 257 13.49 -29.90 -16.14
CA GLU A 257 13.40 -28.76 -17.05
C GLU A 257 14.40 -27.66 -16.71
N ARG A 258 14.85 -26.93 -17.71
CA ARG A 258 15.78 -25.81 -17.58
C ARG A 258 15.20 -24.56 -18.26
N PRO A 259 15.33 -23.37 -17.63
CA PRO A 259 15.91 -23.11 -16.28
C PRO A 259 14.98 -23.59 -15.16
N ALA A 260 15.54 -24.13 -14.09
CA ALA A 260 14.80 -24.63 -12.92
C ALA A 260 14.63 -23.51 -11.86
N ILE A 261 14.05 -22.39 -12.26
CA ILE A 261 14.03 -21.11 -11.56
C ILE A 261 13.60 -21.24 -10.09
N PHE A 262 12.50 -21.93 -9.82
CA PHE A 262 12.01 -22.11 -8.46
C PHE A 262 13.01 -22.89 -7.58
N ARG A 263 13.51 -24.01 -8.09
CA ARG A 263 14.48 -24.82 -7.34
C ARG A 263 15.77 -24.05 -7.10
N ASP A 264 16.25 -23.34 -8.10
CA ASP A 264 17.51 -22.63 -8.02
C ASP A 264 17.41 -21.46 -7.01
N ALA A 265 16.24 -20.78 -6.92
CA ALA A 265 15.94 -19.80 -5.88
C ALA A 265 15.92 -20.44 -4.47
N VAL A 266 15.31 -21.62 -4.31
CA VAL A 266 15.30 -22.35 -3.02
C VAL A 266 16.73 -22.72 -2.58
N LEU A 267 17.56 -23.23 -3.48
CA LEU A 267 18.96 -23.58 -3.16
C LEU A 267 19.78 -22.33 -2.80
N GLU A 268 19.53 -21.20 -3.45
CA GLU A 268 20.14 -19.91 -3.11
C GLU A 268 19.70 -19.45 -1.72
N PHE A 269 18.41 -19.57 -1.41
CA PHE A 269 17.86 -19.24 -0.10
C PHE A 269 18.52 -20.08 1.01
N PHE A 270 18.74 -21.38 0.78
CA PHE A 270 19.49 -22.23 1.73
C PHE A 270 20.95 -21.77 1.90
N ARG A 271 21.63 -21.36 0.83
CA ARG A 271 23.00 -20.82 0.91
C ARG A 271 23.09 -19.55 1.76
N ARG A 272 22.02 -18.73 1.74
CA ARG A 272 21.89 -17.53 2.58
C ARG A 272 21.53 -17.86 4.03
N GLY A 273 21.31 -19.13 4.38
CA GLY A 273 20.99 -19.58 5.73
C GLY A 273 19.49 -19.69 6.03
N GLY A 274 18.61 -19.51 5.04
CA GLY A 274 17.17 -19.62 5.20
C GLY A 274 16.68 -21.04 5.44
N ILE A 275 15.52 -21.19 6.07
CA ILE A 275 14.85 -22.46 6.36
C ILE A 275 13.56 -22.54 5.54
N TYR A 276 13.34 -23.64 4.84
CA TYR A 276 12.10 -23.89 4.10
C TYR A 276 11.32 -25.03 4.76
N ARG A 277 10.16 -24.70 5.33
CA ARG A 277 9.23 -25.66 5.94
C ARG A 277 8.10 -25.99 4.97
N CYS A 278 7.93 -27.26 4.66
CA CYS A 278 6.78 -27.78 3.93
C CYS A 278 5.85 -28.47 4.90
N VAL A 279 4.60 -28.06 4.98
CA VAL A 279 3.58 -28.68 5.85
C VAL A 279 2.46 -29.23 4.97
N LEU A 280 2.22 -30.52 5.02
CA LEU A 280 1.20 -31.24 4.25
C LEU A 280 0.42 -32.19 5.14
N LEU A 281 -0.74 -32.64 4.67
CA LEU A 281 -1.57 -33.55 5.45
C LEU A 281 -0.89 -34.91 5.63
N ASP A 282 -1.18 -35.57 6.75
CA ASP A 282 -0.83 -36.98 6.96
C ASP A 282 -1.63 -37.84 5.97
N PRO A 283 -0.98 -38.66 5.11
CA PRO A 283 -1.66 -39.52 4.17
C PRO A 283 -2.55 -40.60 4.83
N ALA A 284 -2.37 -40.88 6.12
CA ALA A 284 -3.18 -41.80 6.89
C ALA A 284 -4.27 -41.11 7.73
N GLY A 285 -4.22 -39.76 7.85
CA GLY A 285 -5.10 -38.98 8.70
C GLY A 285 -6.55 -38.90 8.24
N GLU A 286 -7.44 -38.56 9.17
CA GLU A 286 -8.88 -38.43 8.89
C GLU A 286 -9.18 -37.29 7.92
N ALA A 287 -8.46 -36.18 8.02
CA ALA A 287 -8.59 -35.03 7.12
C ALA A 287 -8.39 -35.44 5.66
N VAL A 288 -7.43 -36.30 5.34
CA VAL A 288 -7.19 -36.79 3.97
C VAL A 288 -8.37 -37.59 3.45
N GLN A 289 -8.99 -38.43 4.30
CA GLN A 289 -10.15 -39.23 3.91
C GLN A 289 -11.36 -38.34 3.57
N ILE A 290 -11.62 -37.32 4.39
CA ILE A 290 -12.70 -36.35 4.17
C ILE A 290 -12.46 -35.62 2.86
N TYR A 291 -11.25 -35.13 2.65
CA TYR A 291 -10.86 -34.35 1.46
C TYR A 291 -10.89 -35.18 0.18
N SER A 292 -10.38 -36.41 0.24
CA SER A 292 -10.41 -37.31 -0.91
C SER A 292 -11.85 -37.52 -1.40
N ARG A 293 -12.80 -37.68 -0.45
CA ARG A 293 -14.24 -37.79 -0.77
C ARG A 293 -14.82 -36.51 -1.38
N LEU A 294 -14.50 -35.35 -0.80
CA LEU A 294 -14.99 -34.05 -1.26
C LEU A 294 -14.46 -33.72 -2.67
N ARG A 295 -13.22 -34.05 -2.94
CA ARG A 295 -12.55 -33.76 -4.21
C ARG A 295 -12.67 -34.87 -5.25
N ARG A 296 -13.21 -36.04 -4.88
CA ARG A 296 -13.25 -37.23 -5.73
C ARG A 296 -11.86 -37.59 -6.29
N GLU A 297 -10.83 -37.45 -5.48
CA GLU A 297 -9.46 -37.80 -5.82
C GLU A 297 -8.75 -38.49 -4.66
N ASP A 298 -7.79 -39.38 -4.94
CA ASP A 298 -6.97 -40.00 -3.88
C ASP A 298 -5.84 -39.05 -3.48
N LEU A 299 -6.07 -38.29 -2.41
CA LEU A 299 -5.07 -37.39 -1.86
C LEU A 299 -3.92 -38.12 -1.18
N SER A 300 -4.16 -39.30 -0.60
CA SER A 300 -3.12 -40.09 0.04
C SER A 300 -2.01 -40.46 -0.96
N VAL A 301 -2.38 -40.89 -2.16
CA VAL A 301 -1.41 -41.17 -3.25
C VAL A 301 -0.64 -39.91 -3.63
N LYS A 302 -1.32 -38.76 -3.75
CA LYS A 302 -0.65 -37.49 -4.10
C LYS A 302 0.34 -37.04 -3.03
N ILE A 303 -0.03 -37.18 -1.75
CA ILE A 303 0.82 -36.83 -0.62
C ILE A 303 2.06 -37.71 -0.60
N LYS A 304 1.90 -39.05 -0.71
CA LYS A 304 3.03 -40.01 -0.78
C LYS A 304 3.96 -39.69 -1.96
N GLY A 305 3.37 -39.32 -3.12
CA GLY A 305 4.14 -38.89 -4.28
C GLY A 305 4.96 -37.61 -4.03
N SER A 306 4.42 -36.67 -3.25
CA SER A 306 5.14 -35.46 -2.85
C SER A 306 6.27 -35.74 -1.88
N LEU A 307 6.04 -36.59 -0.88
CA LEU A 307 7.07 -37.03 0.07
C LEU A 307 8.24 -37.72 -0.65
N ALA A 308 7.94 -38.60 -1.58
CA ALA A 308 8.99 -39.25 -2.41
C ALA A 308 9.81 -38.22 -3.23
N LYS A 309 9.17 -37.16 -3.73
CA LYS A 309 9.87 -36.07 -4.44
C LYS A 309 10.76 -35.26 -3.48
N PHE A 310 10.28 -34.92 -2.30
CA PHE A 310 11.09 -34.21 -1.29
C PHE A 310 12.29 -35.05 -0.85
N ALA A 311 12.11 -36.36 -0.60
CA ALA A 311 13.21 -37.29 -0.30
C ALA A 311 14.26 -37.31 -1.43
N ARG A 312 13.82 -37.43 -2.69
CA ARG A 312 14.70 -37.39 -3.86
C ARG A 312 15.45 -36.07 -3.99
N PHE A 313 14.81 -34.94 -3.66
CA PHE A 313 15.46 -33.64 -3.65
C PHE A 313 16.58 -33.60 -2.62
N LYS A 314 16.32 -34.05 -1.37
CA LYS A 314 17.33 -34.13 -0.32
C LYS A 314 18.48 -35.06 -0.69
N GLU A 315 18.18 -36.24 -1.21
CA GLU A 315 19.19 -37.17 -1.69
C GLU A 315 20.09 -36.57 -2.77
N ARG A 316 19.48 -35.87 -3.76
CA ARG A 316 20.20 -35.27 -4.89
C ARG A 316 21.13 -34.13 -4.50
N PHE A 317 20.74 -33.32 -3.53
CA PHE A 317 21.47 -32.10 -3.15
C PHE A 317 22.21 -32.22 -1.81
N GLY A 318 22.01 -33.31 -1.06
CA GLY A 318 22.72 -33.59 0.18
C GLY A 318 22.68 -32.43 1.19
N ALA A 319 23.82 -32.06 1.72
CA ALA A 319 23.95 -30.97 2.70
C ALA A 319 23.36 -29.62 2.25
N ALA A 320 23.31 -29.35 0.93
CA ALA A 320 22.69 -28.15 0.41
C ALA A 320 21.14 -28.12 0.61
N ALA A 321 20.52 -29.27 0.85
CA ALA A 321 19.09 -29.41 1.10
C ALA A 321 18.72 -29.70 2.57
N ASP A 322 19.69 -29.66 3.51
CA ASP A 322 19.42 -29.96 4.93
C ASP A 322 18.43 -28.97 5.58
N ARG A 323 18.33 -27.77 5.01
CA ARG A 323 17.41 -26.73 5.47
C ARG A 323 15.99 -26.85 4.88
N LEU A 324 15.71 -27.90 4.11
CA LEU A 324 14.35 -28.31 3.76
C LEU A 324 13.81 -29.21 4.87
N HIS A 325 12.78 -28.73 5.55
CA HIS A 325 12.08 -29.50 6.58
C HIS A 325 10.68 -29.83 6.09
N VAL A 326 10.29 -31.09 6.19
CA VAL A 326 8.96 -31.55 5.75
C VAL A 326 8.21 -32.09 6.95
N TYR A 327 7.01 -31.57 7.16
CA TYR A 327 6.12 -31.89 8.26
C TYR A 327 4.79 -32.44 7.74
N GLN A 328 4.14 -33.24 8.56
CA GLN A 328 2.79 -33.70 8.36
C GLN A 328 1.88 -33.21 9.50
N THR A 329 0.61 -33.01 9.18
CA THR A 329 -0.44 -32.61 10.14
C THR A 329 -1.77 -33.32 9.82
N ASP A 330 -2.54 -33.62 10.85
CA ASP A 330 -3.91 -34.08 10.73
C ASP A 330 -4.91 -32.93 10.67
N GLU A 331 -4.48 -31.71 11.01
CA GLU A 331 -5.32 -30.55 10.97
C GLU A 331 -5.41 -29.94 9.56
N PHE A 332 -6.60 -29.51 9.22
CA PHE A 332 -6.87 -29.00 7.90
C PHE A 332 -6.68 -27.47 7.82
N PRO A 333 -5.76 -26.99 6.98
CA PRO A 333 -5.44 -25.57 6.93
C PRO A 333 -6.49 -24.67 6.24
N GLY A 334 -7.54 -25.22 5.66
CA GLY A 334 -8.54 -24.45 4.90
C GLY A 334 -8.03 -23.77 3.63
N MET A 335 -6.73 -23.68 3.44
CA MET A 335 -6.08 -22.99 2.32
C MET A 335 -4.74 -23.61 1.97
N ALA A 336 -4.23 -23.29 0.78
CA ALA A 336 -2.80 -23.40 0.49
C ALA A 336 -2.16 -22.04 0.73
N ALA A 337 -0.97 -22.01 1.34
CA ALA A 337 -0.25 -20.79 1.61
C ALA A 337 1.26 -20.96 1.41
N LEU A 338 1.90 -19.95 0.80
CA LEU A 338 3.34 -19.76 0.77
C LEU A 338 3.65 -18.49 1.55
N CYS A 339 4.26 -18.64 2.72
CA CYS A 339 4.55 -17.55 3.63
C CYS A 339 6.04 -17.24 3.62
N VAL A 340 6.37 -15.98 3.59
CA VAL A 340 7.72 -15.42 3.62
C VAL A 340 7.89 -14.71 4.95
N ASP A 341 8.89 -15.14 5.73
CA ASP A 341 9.29 -14.50 6.99
C ASP A 341 8.12 -14.16 7.92
N LEU A 342 7.25 -15.14 8.22
CA LEU A 342 5.94 -14.98 8.86
C LEU A 342 5.96 -14.14 10.15
N ARG A 343 7.08 -14.11 10.86
CA ARG A 343 7.28 -13.35 12.10
C ARG A 343 7.92 -11.97 11.88
N SER A 344 8.16 -11.58 10.63
CA SER A 344 8.78 -10.30 10.27
C SER A 344 7.74 -9.22 10.00
N PRO A 345 8.04 -7.94 10.23
CA PRO A 345 7.21 -6.82 9.78
C PRO A 345 7.02 -6.77 8.25
N GLN A 346 7.94 -7.38 7.49
CA GLN A 346 7.85 -7.47 6.01
C GLN A 346 7.28 -8.81 5.54
N ALA A 347 6.62 -9.55 6.42
CA ALA A 347 6.04 -10.84 6.07
C ALA A 347 5.04 -10.74 4.92
N LEU A 348 5.06 -11.76 4.05
CA LEU A 348 4.14 -11.90 2.93
C LEU A 348 3.47 -13.27 2.98
N VAL A 349 2.18 -13.32 2.66
CA VAL A 349 1.41 -14.56 2.60
C VAL A 349 0.72 -14.64 1.23
N LEU A 350 1.24 -15.50 0.37
CA LEU A 350 0.56 -15.89 -0.86
C LEU A 350 -0.38 -17.05 -0.54
N TYR A 351 -1.69 -16.85 -0.58
CA TYR A 351 -2.65 -17.86 -0.20
C TYR A 351 -3.74 -18.11 -1.24
N SER A 352 -4.31 -19.30 -1.18
CA SER A 352 -5.45 -19.73 -2.01
C SER A 352 -6.41 -20.52 -1.14
N PRO A 353 -7.61 -19.98 -0.85
CA PRO A 353 -8.60 -20.69 -0.03
C PRO A 353 -9.09 -21.93 -0.76
N TYR A 354 -9.37 -23.01 -0.01
CA TYR A 354 -9.99 -24.18 -0.56
C TYR A 354 -11.52 -24.00 -0.52
N LEU A 355 -12.12 -23.81 -1.71
CA LEU A 355 -13.56 -23.69 -1.86
C LEU A 355 -14.22 -25.08 -1.74
N LEU A 356 -14.49 -25.49 -0.49
CA LEU A 356 -15.09 -26.77 -0.19
C LEU A 356 -16.62 -26.71 -0.23
N GLY A 357 -17.24 -27.84 -0.64
CA GLY A 357 -18.70 -27.98 -0.64
C GLY A 357 -19.41 -27.26 -1.78
N ILE A 358 -18.72 -26.56 -2.65
CA ILE A 358 -19.31 -26.02 -3.87
C ILE A 358 -19.54 -27.18 -4.84
N ARG A 359 -20.77 -27.63 -4.95
CA ARG A 359 -21.18 -28.55 -6.01
C ARG A 359 -21.30 -27.75 -7.30
N THR A 360 -20.32 -27.86 -8.17
CA THR A 360 -20.44 -27.38 -9.53
C THR A 360 -21.06 -28.46 -10.39
N THR A 361 -22.07 -28.10 -11.18
CA THR A 361 -22.66 -28.97 -12.22
C THR A 361 -21.77 -29.04 -13.47
N THR A 362 -20.75 -28.18 -13.54
CA THR A 362 -19.73 -28.16 -14.58
C THR A 362 -18.52 -29.01 -14.18
N PRO A 363 -17.81 -29.59 -15.17
CA PRO A 363 -16.61 -30.38 -14.90
C PRO A 363 -15.61 -29.54 -14.12
N VAL A 364 -15.06 -30.18 -13.10
CA VAL A 364 -14.05 -29.74 -12.12
C VAL A 364 -13.42 -28.39 -12.47
N VAL A 365 -13.69 -27.38 -11.64
CA VAL A 365 -12.88 -26.17 -11.57
C VAL A 365 -11.44 -26.66 -11.35
N GLU A 366 -10.61 -26.56 -12.36
CA GLU A 366 -9.21 -26.94 -12.24
C GLU A 366 -8.57 -26.07 -11.15
N ARG A 367 -7.57 -26.61 -10.45
CA ARG A 367 -6.85 -25.85 -9.43
C ARG A 367 -6.19 -24.57 -9.98
N ALA A 368 -5.96 -24.52 -11.30
CA ALA A 368 -5.48 -23.33 -12.01
C ALA A 368 -6.45 -22.14 -11.87
N ASP A 369 -7.75 -22.44 -11.72
CA ASP A 369 -8.81 -21.44 -11.66
C ASP A 369 -9.12 -20.97 -10.24
N MET A 370 -8.45 -21.54 -9.21
CA MET A 370 -8.66 -21.12 -7.83
C MET A 370 -8.02 -19.75 -7.61
N PRO A 371 -8.74 -18.84 -6.94
CA PRO A 371 -8.22 -17.50 -6.67
C PRO A 371 -6.96 -17.59 -5.81
N HIS A 372 -5.97 -16.79 -6.14
CA HIS A 372 -4.75 -16.62 -5.38
C HIS A 372 -4.60 -15.16 -4.99
N TYR A 373 -4.16 -14.93 -3.76
CA TYR A 373 -4.03 -13.61 -3.19
C TYR A 373 -2.68 -13.48 -2.48
N LEU A 374 -2.03 -12.32 -2.60
CA LEU A 374 -0.85 -11.96 -1.84
C LEU A 374 -1.23 -10.87 -0.84
N ALA A 375 -1.06 -11.16 0.44
CA ALA A 375 -1.26 -10.25 1.54
C ALA A 375 0.08 -9.96 2.24
N GLY A 376 0.28 -8.74 2.68
CA GLY A 376 1.41 -8.31 3.49
C GLY A 376 0.95 -7.72 4.83
N SER A 377 1.89 -7.31 5.67
CA SER A 377 1.60 -6.70 6.97
C SER A 377 0.71 -5.45 6.87
N ASP A 378 0.72 -4.77 5.72
CA ASP A 378 -0.15 -3.65 5.37
C ASP A 378 -1.61 -4.06 5.09
N SER A 379 -1.89 -5.36 4.92
CA SER A 379 -3.25 -5.88 4.74
C SER A 379 -4.10 -5.87 6.03
N GLY A 380 -3.58 -5.32 7.14
CA GLY A 380 -4.30 -5.10 8.38
C GLY A 380 -4.89 -6.37 9.01
N PRO A 381 -6.16 -6.34 9.51
CA PRO A 381 -6.76 -7.47 10.22
C PRO A 381 -6.77 -8.79 9.44
N LEU A 382 -6.88 -8.72 8.12
CA LEU A 382 -6.82 -9.93 7.28
C LEU A 382 -5.45 -10.61 7.41
N PHE A 383 -4.36 -9.84 7.36
CA PHE A 383 -3.02 -10.39 7.51
C PHE A 383 -2.81 -10.99 8.89
N THR A 384 -3.27 -10.29 9.96
CA THR A 384 -3.20 -10.81 11.33
C THR A 384 -3.93 -12.15 11.44
N THR A 385 -5.18 -12.23 10.96
CA THR A 385 -5.94 -13.49 10.99
C THR A 385 -5.26 -14.60 10.19
N LEU A 386 -4.72 -14.29 8.99
CA LEU A 386 -4.00 -15.27 8.19
C LEU A 386 -2.75 -15.80 8.92
N THR A 387 -1.96 -14.93 9.54
CA THR A 387 -0.74 -15.31 10.25
C THR A 387 -1.03 -16.11 11.53
N GLU A 388 -2.11 -15.79 12.25
CA GLU A 388 -2.57 -16.56 13.40
C GLU A 388 -3.00 -17.96 12.98
N VAL A 389 -3.93 -18.08 12.01
CA VAL A 389 -4.43 -19.38 11.53
C VAL A 389 -3.29 -20.25 10.97
N ILE A 390 -2.36 -19.65 10.22
CA ILE A 390 -1.20 -20.39 9.69
C ILE A 390 -0.26 -20.75 10.84
N GLY A 391 -0.03 -19.83 11.79
CA GLY A 391 0.81 -20.08 12.97
C GLY A 391 0.31 -21.26 13.79
N ASP A 392 -0.99 -21.34 14.02
CA ASP A 392 -1.63 -22.46 14.71
C ASP A 392 -1.46 -23.77 13.92
N ALA A 393 -1.67 -23.73 12.60
CA ALA A 393 -1.56 -24.93 11.74
C ALA A 393 -0.13 -25.48 11.57
N ILE A 394 0.89 -24.68 11.92
CA ILE A 394 2.31 -25.09 11.85
C ILE A 394 2.99 -25.18 13.21
N ASN A 395 2.21 -25.09 14.30
CA ASN A 395 2.73 -25.23 15.66
C ASN A 395 3.37 -26.62 15.86
N ASP A 396 4.52 -26.67 16.49
CA ASP A 396 5.27 -27.91 16.73
C ASP A 396 4.46 -28.97 17.53
N ASP A 397 3.42 -28.56 18.26
CA ASP A 397 2.48 -29.47 18.94
C ASP A 397 1.47 -30.14 17.98
N VAL A 398 1.29 -29.56 16.77
CA VAL A 398 0.28 -29.98 15.77
C VAL A 398 0.93 -30.70 14.60
N VAL A 399 2.19 -30.36 14.29
CA VAL A 399 2.93 -30.94 13.16
C VAL A 399 4.03 -31.86 13.61
N HIS A 400 4.25 -32.95 12.88
CA HIS A 400 5.37 -33.82 13.09
C HIS A 400 6.32 -33.85 11.89
N ARG A 401 7.61 -33.73 12.16
CA ARG A 401 8.65 -33.75 11.14
C ARG A 401 8.85 -35.14 10.57
N VAL A 402 8.87 -35.28 9.25
CA VAL A 402 9.05 -36.57 8.55
C VAL A 402 10.31 -36.64 7.69
N LEU A 403 10.87 -35.46 7.29
CA LEU A 403 12.11 -35.35 6.51
C LEU A 403 13.00 -34.20 6.98
#